data_4b78c7488417640d2e63089b0f85fe8a
#
_entry.id   4b78c7488417640d2e63089b0f85fe8a
#
_cell.length_a   1.000
_cell.length_b   1.000
_cell.length_c   1.000
_cell.angle_alpha   90.00
_cell.angle_beta   90.00
_cell.angle_gamma   90.00
#
_symmetry.space_group_name_H-M   'P 1'
#
loop_
_entity.id
_entity.type
_entity.pdbx_description
1 polymer ?
#
loop_
_entity_poly.entity_id
_entity_poly.type
_entity_poly.pdbx_seq_one_letter_code
_entity_poly.pdbx_strand_id
1 'polypeptide(L)'
;MATLQEVVRSVRRKGGVCNESTGIHIHIDFEPYDAQKLRNLVNIFASKEDMLYQALQVNSDREQHYCKKVDKRFLEELNRRKPTDLQTIKRLWYRDDREYHSHYDSSRYRCLNLHPVFTDNNIEVRAFNSCLNAGVLRAYISLVLAVSNQALTQKSASPRVTQSENPRYTFRTWLIRIGLNGQEFKNCRKHLLSHLEGNIA
;
A
#
# COMPACT_ATOMS: atom_id res chain seq x y z
N MET A 1 -7.05 -16.24 10.91
CA MET A 1 -7.98 -15.09 11.16
C MET A 1 -8.50 -15.06 12.60
N ALA A 2 -8.75 -16.19 13.25
CA ALA A 2 -9.05 -16.22 14.70
C ALA A 2 -7.96 -15.52 15.51
N THR A 3 -6.68 -15.83 15.24
CA THR A 3 -5.53 -15.23 15.91
C THR A 3 -5.52 -13.69 15.86
N LEU A 4 -5.81 -13.08 14.70
CA LEU A 4 -5.86 -11.61 14.57
C LEU A 4 -6.97 -11.02 15.46
N GLN A 5 -8.14 -11.65 15.50
CA GLN A 5 -9.24 -11.22 16.36
C GLN A 5 -8.88 -11.33 17.84
N GLU A 6 -8.19 -12.39 18.25
CA GLU A 6 -7.74 -12.59 19.63
C GLU A 6 -6.72 -11.54 20.04
N VAL A 7 -5.73 -11.24 19.17
CA VAL A 7 -4.75 -10.19 19.42
C VAL A 7 -5.44 -8.83 19.61
N VAL A 8 -6.35 -8.45 18.70
CA VAL A 8 -7.09 -7.18 18.81
C VAL A 8 -7.93 -7.11 20.08
N ARG A 9 -8.63 -8.22 20.44
CA ARG A 9 -9.40 -8.29 21.70
C ARG A 9 -8.49 -8.16 22.92
N SER A 10 -7.33 -8.81 22.90
CA SER A 10 -6.37 -8.75 24.01
C SER A 10 -5.85 -7.33 24.21
N VAL A 11 -5.44 -6.65 23.12
CA VAL A 11 -5.00 -5.25 23.18
C VAL A 11 -6.09 -4.34 23.75
N ARG A 12 -7.34 -4.48 23.27
CA ARG A 12 -8.48 -3.69 23.78
C ARG A 12 -8.75 -3.94 25.25
N ARG A 13 -8.75 -5.21 25.68
CA ARG A 13 -8.99 -5.58 27.11
C ARG A 13 -7.92 -5.01 28.03
N LYS A 14 -6.70 -4.85 27.54
CA LYS A 14 -5.57 -4.25 28.28
C LYS A 14 -5.51 -2.73 28.19
N GLY A 15 -6.57 -2.07 27.67
CA GLY A 15 -6.66 -0.61 27.62
C GLY A 15 -5.88 0.01 26.44
N GLY A 16 -5.52 -0.76 25.42
CA GLY A 16 -4.89 -0.23 24.21
C GLY A 16 -5.80 0.77 23.50
N VAL A 17 -5.24 1.90 23.07
CA VAL A 17 -5.92 2.96 22.36
C VAL A 17 -5.27 3.22 21.00
N CYS A 18 -6.06 3.76 20.09
CA CYS A 18 -5.57 4.26 18.80
C CYS A 18 -5.57 5.78 18.82
N ASN A 19 -4.51 6.37 18.29
CA ASN A 19 -4.39 7.81 18.14
C ASN A 19 -3.66 8.18 16.84
N GLU A 20 -3.52 9.45 16.56
CA GLU A 20 -2.90 9.97 15.34
C GLU A 20 -1.40 9.70 15.24
N SER A 21 -0.72 9.49 16.39
CA SER A 21 0.72 9.20 16.41
C SER A 21 1.07 7.76 16.02
N THR A 22 0.06 6.87 15.93
CA THR A 22 0.26 5.46 15.61
C THR A 22 -0.30 5.10 14.24
N GLY A 23 0.32 4.12 13.59
CA GLY A 23 -0.11 3.59 12.30
C GLY A 23 0.07 2.09 12.23
N ILE A 24 -0.55 1.50 11.23
CA ILE A 24 -0.39 0.08 10.91
C ILE A 24 0.50 -0.02 9.68
N HIS A 25 1.53 -0.84 9.78
CA HIS A 25 2.40 -1.19 8.67
C HIS A 25 2.18 -2.65 8.32
N ILE A 26 2.12 -2.94 7.03
CA ILE A 26 1.96 -4.30 6.52
C ILE A 26 3.18 -4.59 5.67
N HIS A 27 3.92 -5.62 6.08
CA HIS A 27 5.09 -6.10 5.36
C HIS A 27 4.70 -7.33 4.55
N ILE A 28 5.14 -7.38 3.30
CA ILE A 28 5.02 -8.54 2.42
C ILE A 28 6.41 -8.99 1.98
N ASP A 29 6.56 -10.28 1.77
CA ASP A 29 7.81 -10.86 1.30
C ASP A 29 8.18 -10.33 -0.08
N PHE A 30 9.47 -10.00 -0.26
CA PHE A 30 9.99 -9.52 -1.53
C PHE A 30 10.48 -10.68 -2.43
N GLU A 31 10.73 -11.87 -1.91
CA GLU A 31 11.29 -12.99 -2.67
C GLU A 31 10.61 -13.26 -4.04
N PRO A 32 9.26 -13.19 -4.17
CA PRO A 32 8.60 -13.44 -5.45
C PRO A 32 8.74 -12.30 -6.48
N TYR A 33 9.39 -11.18 -6.11
CA TYR A 33 9.49 -10.01 -6.95
C TYR A 33 10.82 -9.96 -7.71
N ASP A 34 10.73 -9.56 -8.98
CA ASP A 34 11.83 -9.05 -9.79
C ASP A 34 11.67 -7.55 -10.04
N ALA A 35 12.60 -6.95 -10.76
CA ALA A 35 12.57 -5.52 -11.06
C ALA A 35 11.29 -5.09 -11.82
N GLN A 36 10.77 -5.94 -12.70
CA GLN A 36 9.54 -5.65 -13.44
C GLN A 36 8.31 -5.70 -12.54
N LYS A 37 8.19 -6.73 -11.71
CA LYS A 37 7.07 -6.89 -10.77
C LYS A 37 7.07 -5.80 -9.72
N LEU A 38 8.26 -5.40 -9.22
CA LEU A 38 8.40 -4.28 -8.30
C LEU A 38 7.96 -2.96 -8.96
N ARG A 39 8.34 -2.72 -10.23
CA ARG A 39 7.85 -1.57 -11.00
C ARG A 39 6.33 -1.62 -11.17
N ASN A 40 5.75 -2.79 -11.44
CA ASN A 40 4.30 -2.95 -11.51
C ASN A 40 3.63 -2.53 -10.18
N LEU A 41 4.17 -2.99 -9.05
CA LEU A 41 3.65 -2.64 -7.73
C LEU A 41 3.67 -1.12 -7.50
N VAL A 42 4.82 -0.47 -7.77
CA VAL A 42 4.95 0.99 -7.68
C VAL A 42 3.92 1.70 -8.55
N ASN A 43 3.76 1.27 -9.80
CA ASN A 43 2.82 1.87 -10.74
C ASN A 43 1.36 1.68 -10.32
N ILE A 44 1.00 0.51 -9.78
CA ILE A 44 -0.35 0.24 -9.26
C ILE A 44 -0.63 1.18 -8.09
N PHE A 45 0.29 1.29 -7.12
CA PHE A 45 0.12 2.23 -6.01
C PHE A 45 0.00 3.67 -6.52
N ALA A 46 0.94 4.16 -7.32
CA ALA A 46 0.93 5.51 -7.86
C ALA A 46 -0.39 5.83 -8.58
N SER A 47 -0.92 4.88 -9.36
CA SER A 47 -2.18 5.08 -10.10
C SER A 47 -3.41 5.13 -9.21
N LYS A 48 -3.34 4.65 -7.97
CA LYS A 48 -4.47 4.52 -7.04
C LYS A 48 -4.33 5.34 -5.76
N GLU A 49 -3.18 5.98 -5.53
CA GLU A 49 -2.89 6.66 -4.26
C GLU A 49 -3.99 7.64 -3.84
N ASP A 50 -4.49 8.48 -4.74
CA ASP A 50 -5.53 9.46 -4.40
C ASP A 50 -6.81 8.78 -3.86
N MET A 51 -7.29 7.74 -4.55
CA MET A 51 -8.45 6.97 -4.09
C MET A 51 -8.15 6.15 -2.84
N LEU A 52 -6.94 5.61 -2.71
CA LEU A 52 -6.51 4.88 -1.51
C LEU A 52 -6.53 5.81 -0.29
N TYR A 53 -5.98 7.01 -0.41
CA TYR A 53 -5.93 7.98 0.68
C TYR A 53 -7.33 8.41 1.11
N GLN A 54 -8.25 8.63 0.17
CA GLN A 54 -9.65 8.88 0.47
C GLN A 54 -10.34 7.67 1.14
N ALA A 55 -10.19 6.49 0.56
CA ALA A 55 -10.81 5.25 1.05
C ALA A 55 -10.35 4.88 2.46
N LEU A 56 -9.08 5.09 2.76
CA LEU A 56 -8.44 4.78 4.05
C LEU A 56 -8.52 5.96 5.04
N GLN A 57 -9.00 7.13 4.60
CA GLN A 57 -8.98 8.38 5.38
C GLN A 57 -7.60 8.63 6.00
N VAL A 58 -6.56 8.53 5.17
CA VAL A 58 -5.21 8.77 5.65
C VAL A 58 -5.13 10.15 6.28
N ASN A 59 -4.72 10.21 7.54
CA ASN A 59 -4.59 11.46 8.26
C ASN A 59 -3.58 12.38 7.56
N SER A 60 -3.89 13.67 7.42
CA SER A 60 -3.07 14.65 6.70
C SER A 60 -1.66 14.80 7.27
N ASP A 61 -1.52 14.75 8.60
CA ASP A 61 -0.21 14.78 9.25
C ASP A 61 0.62 13.54 8.89
N ARG A 62 -0.02 12.37 8.88
CA ARG A 62 0.63 11.14 8.45
C ARG A 62 1.03 11.17 6.98
N GLU A 63 0.17 11.72 6.09
CA GLU A 63 0.51 11.89 4.67
C GLU A 63 1.74 12.77 4.50
N GLN A 64 1.84 13.84 5.25
CA GLN A 64 2.94 14.80 5.14
C GLN A 64 4.27 14.28 5.71
N HIS A 65 4.23 13.45 6.76
CA HIS A 65 5.43 13.08 7.51
C HIS A 65 5.82 11.60 7.38
N TYR A 66 4.86 10.66 7.37
CA TYR A 66 5.13 9.24 7.57
C TYR A 66 4.74 8.32 6.40
N CYS A 67 3.82 8.74 5.56
CA CYS A 67 3.35 7.94 4.42
C CYS A 67 3.05 8.82 3.20
N LYS A 68 4.06 9.60 2.78
CA LYS A 68 3.98 10.44 1.58
C LYS A 68 3.67 9.59 0.35
N LYS A 69 2.97 10.18 -0.61
CA LYS A 69 2.76 9.56 -1.92
C LYS A 69 4.09 9.27 -2.62
N VAL A 70 4.04 8.45 -3.65
CA VAL A 70 5.24 8.12 -4.43
C VAL A 70 5.94 9.39 -4.91
N ASP A 71 7.27 9.38 -4.88
CA ASP A 71 8.05 10.48 -5.42
C ASP A 71 7.91 10.57 -6.93
N LYS A 72 7.48 11.72 -7.44
CA LYS A 72 7.21 11.92 -8.87
C LYS A 72 8.45 11.67 -9.73
N ARG A 73 9.62 12.19 -9.30
CA ARG A 73 10.86 12.00 -10.03
C ARG A 73 11.29 10.53 -10.05
N PHE A 74 11.17 9.84 -8.92
CA PHE A 74 11.41 8.40 -8.87
C PHE A 74 10.49 7.65 -9.85
N LEU A 75 9.19 7.95 -9.83
CA LEU A 75 8.20 7.32 -10.69
C LEU A 75 8.48 7.55 -12.17
N GLU A 76 8.83 8.79 -12.55
CA GLU A 76 9.19 9.17 -13.92
C GLU A 76 10.43 8.41 -14.39
N GLU A 77 11.52 8.43 -13.62
CA GLU A 77 12.76 7.75 -13.94
C GLU A 77 12.60 6.22 -14.01
N LEU A 78 11.85 5.63 -13.07
CA LEU A 78 11.53 4.21 -13.05
C LEU A 78 10.81 3.78 -14.34
N ASN A 79 9.85 4.56 -14.80
CA ASN A 79 9.08 4.25 -16.00
C ASN A 79 9.79 4.61 -17.31
N ARG A 80 10.64 5.62 -17.29
CA ARG A 80 11.49 6.00 -18.44
C ARG A 80 12.60 4.97 -18.69
N ARG A 81 13.31 4.57 -17.64
CA ARG A 81 14.46 3.64 -17.73
C ARG A 81 14.05 2.18 -17.81
N LYS A 82 12.93 1.81 -17.18
CA LYS A 82 12.43 0.42 -17.07
C LYS A 82 13.53 -0.56 -16.65
N PRO A 83 14.18 -0.34 -15.50
CA PRO A 83 15.31 -1.16 -15.08
C PRO A 83 14.93 -2.65 -15.00
N THR A 84 15.87 -3.51 -15.33
CA THR A 84 15.75 -4.96 -15.28
C THR A 84 16.42 -5.56 -14.05
N ASP A 85 17.10 -4.74 -13.26
CA ASP A 85 17.83 -5.13 -12.05
C ASP A 85 17.45 -4.25 -10.85
N LEU A 86 17.59 -4.83 -9.67
CA LEU A 86 17.24 -4.17 -8.40
C LEU A 86 18.24 -3.07 -8.01
N GLN A 87 19.50 -3.19 -8.41
CA GLN A 87 20.50 -2.21 -8.07
C GLN A 87 20.22 -0.86 -8.73
N THR A 88 19.77 -0.87 -9.97
CA THR A 88 19.31 0.34 -10.67
C THR A 88 18.08 0.94 -9.99
N ILE A 89 17.11 0.11 -9.53
CA ILE A 89 15.96 0.61 -8.76
C ILE A 89 16.41 1.25 -7.45
N LYS A 90 17.36 0.64 -6.73
CA LYS A 90 17.95 1.15 -5.49
C LYS A 90 18.54 2.55 -5.70
N ARG A 91 19.36 2.73 -6.75
CA ARG A 91 19.95 4.04 -7.09
C ARG A 91 18.89 5.10 -7.40
N LEU A 92 17.82 4.71 -8.10
CA LEU A 92 16.71 5.63 -8.38
C LEU A 92 15.95 6.01 -7.10
N TRP A 93 15.75 5.07 -6.19
CA TRP A 93 15.04 5.28 -4.92
C TRP A 93 15.77 6.25 -4.01
N TYR A 94 17.06 6.00 -3.77
CA TYR A 94 17.86 6.83 -2.88
C TYR A 94 18.44 8.07 -3.58
N ARG A 95 18.50 8.08 -4.91
CA ARG A 95 19.14 9.13 -5.73
C ARG A 95 20.62 9.26 -5.47
N ASP A 96 21.26 8.19 -5.06
CA ASP A 96 22.70 8.10 -4.85
C ASP A 96 23.21 6.68 -5.12
N ASP A 97 24.52 6.52 -5.06
CA ASP A 97 25.23 5.25 -5.31
C ASP A 97 25.79 4.61 -4.03
N ARG A 98 25.40 5.10 -2.83
CA ARG A 98 25.87 4.52 -1.58
C ARG A 98 25.41 3.07 -1.45
N GLU A 99 26.30 2.22 -0.99
CA GLU A 99 25.98 0.81 -0.75
C GLU A 99 25.08 0.61 0.46
N TYR A 100 25.29 1.44 1.50
CA TYR A 100 24.58 1.34 2.76
C TYR A 100 23.71 2.57 3.02
N HIS A 101 22.48 2.30 3.46
CA HIS A 101 21.55 3.29 3.98
C HIS A 101 21.09 2.87 5.38
N SER A 102 21.05 3.82 6.31
CA SER A 102 20.66 3.53 7.69
C SER A 102 19.19 3.07 7.76
N HIS A 103 18.87 2.25 8.74
CA HIS A 103 17.49 1.79 9.00
C HIS A 103 16.48 2.95 9.10
N TYR A 104 16.90 4.12 9.55
CA TYR A 104 16.07 5.33 9.67
C TYR A 104 16.20 6.30 8.49
N ASP A 105 16.66 5.84 7.33
CA ASP A 105 16.73 6.68 6.13
C ASP A 105 15.37 7.30 5.82
N SER A 106 15.35 8.60 5.50
CA SER A 106 14.12 9.36 5.29
C SER A 106 13.30 8.91 4.09
N SER A 107 13.90 8.17 3.17
CA SER A 107 13.20 7.56 2.02
C SER A 107 12.10 6.58 2.45
N ARG A 108 12.18 6.03 3.67
CA ARG A 108 11.18 5.12 4.23
C ARG A 108 9.79 5.74 4.43
N TYR A 109 9.68 7.07 4.50
CA TYR A 109 8.42 7.76 4.81
C TYR A 109 7.52 7.91 3.58
N ARG A 110 7.29 6.80 2.86
CA ARG A 110 6.36 6.69 1.73
C ARG A 110 5.23 5.71 2.05
N CYS A 111 4.07 5.90 1.42
CA CYS A 111 2.94 4.95 1.50
C CYS A 111 3.39 3.54 1.12
N LEU A 112 3.99 3.40 -0.04
CA LEU A 112 4.73 2.20 -0.46
C LEU A 112 6.22 2.45 -0.18
N ASN A 113 6.74 1.86 0.87
CA ASN A 113 8.12 1.99 1.28
C ASN A 113 8.95 0.85 0.71
N LEU A 114 9.91 1.19 -0.16
CA LEU A 114 10.85 0.23 -0.76
C LEU A 114 12.18 0.14 -0.01
N HIS A 115 12.42 0.95 1.02
CA HIS A 115 13.67 0.87 1.79
C HIS A 115 13.94 -0.56 2.30
N PRO A 116 12.97 -1.30 2.88
CA PRO A 116 13.21 -2.65 3.34
C PRO A 116 13.46 -3.68 2.22
N VAL A 117 13.16 -3.36 0.96
CA VAL A 117 13.56 -4.22 -0.19
C VAL A 117 15.09 -4.35 -0.24
N PHE A 118 15.79 -3.28 0.08
CA PHE A 118 17.24 -3.19 -0.05
C PHE A 118 17.99 -3.50 1.26
N THR A 119 17.29 -3.66 2.37
CA THR A 119 17.87 -3.91 3.70
C THR A 119 17.39 -5.21 4.35
N ASP A 120 16.11 -5.57 4.19
CA ASP A 120 15.44 -6.61 4.98
C ASP A 120 14.62 -7.59 4.13
N ASN A 121 14.78 -7.56 2.80
CA ASN A 121 14.10 -8.43 1.84
C ASN A 121 12.57 -8.42 1.96
N ASN A 122 11.95 -7.28 2.27
CA ASN A 122 10.50 -7.12 2.33
C ASN A 122 10.03 -5.79 1.75
N ILE A 123 8.73 -5.67 1.48
CA ILE A 123 8.07 -4.44 1.03
C ILE A 123 7.11 -4.01 2.12
N GLU A 124 7.14 -2.73 2.50
CA GLU A 124 6.28 -2.18 3.54
C GLU A 124 5.22 -1.24 2.97
N VAL A 125 3.95 -1.46 3.37
CA VAL A 125 2.83 -0.52 3.09
C VAL A 125 2.44 0.19 4.37
N ARG A 126 2.53 1.54 4.39
CA ARG A 126 2.42 2.41 5.57
C ARG A 126 1.17 3.28 5.62
N ALA A 127 0.26 3.14 4.66
CA ALA A 127 -0.90 4.04 4.49
C ALA A 127 -1.95 3.97 5.62
N PHE A 128 -1.91 2.96 6.48
CA PHE A 128 -3.04 2.67 7.38
C PHE A 128 -2.94 3.41 8.70
N ASN A 129 -4.01 4.13 9.05
CA ASN A 129 -4.18 4.66 10.39
C ASN A 129 -4.33 3.52 11.40
N SER A 130 -3.97 3.78 12.65
CA SER A 130 -4.18 2.79 13.73
C SER A 130 -5.66 2.48 13.92
N CYS A 131 -5.99 1.23 14.16
CA CYS A 131 -7.34 0.84 14.55
C CYS A 131 -7.32 -0.45 15.40
N LEU A 132 -8.32 -0.61 16.25
CA LEU A 132 -8.57 -1.82 17.03
C LEU A 132 -9.85 -2.54 16.57
N ASN A 133 -10.08 -2.57 15.26
CA ASN A 133 -11.16 -3.31 14.63
C ASN A 133 -10.58 -4.41 13.73
N ALA A 134 -10.75 -5.67 14.14
CA ALA A 134 -10.20 -6.81 13.40
C ALA A 134 -10.75 -6.96 11.97
N GLY A 135 -11.99 -6.49 11.71
CA GLY A 135 -12.58 -6.48 10.36
C GLY A 135 -11.88 -5.49 9.44
N VAL A 136 -11.55 -4.30 9.95
CA VAL A 136 -10.79 -3.27 9.22
C VAL A 136 -9.37 -3.75 8.97
N LEU A 137 -8.68 -4.31 9.98
CA LEU A 137 -7.33 -4.87 9.84
C LEU A 137 -7.29 -5.98 8.79
N ARG A 138 -8.30 -6.87 8.80
CA ARG A 138 -8.45 -7.89 7.76
C ARG A 138 -8.60 -7.27 6.38
N ALA A 139 -9.37 -6.19 6.24
CA ALA A 139 -9.56 -5.51 4.96
C ALA A 139 -8.24 -4.91 4.45
N TYR A 140 -7.43 -4.31 5.34
CA TYR A 140 -6.12 -3.78 4.99
C TYR A 140 -5.15 -4.88 4.51
N ILE A 141 -5.05 -5.97 5.26
CA ILE A 141 -4.22 -7.12 4.88
C ILE A 141 -4.68 -7.70 3.54
N SER A 142 -6.00 -7.91 3.37
CA SER A 142 -6.55 -8.45 2.11
C SER A 142 -6.27 -7.52 0.92
N LEU A 143 -6.36 -6.20 1.11
CA LEU A 143 -6.04 -5.21 0.09
C LEU A 143 -4.57 -5.31 -0.34
N VAL A 144 -3.64 -5.31 0.62
CA VAL A 144 -2.19 -5.37 0.32
C VAL A 144 -1.85 -6.66 -0.41
N LEU A 145 -2.37 -7.80 0.03
CA LEU A 145 -2.14 -9.09 -0.62
C LEU A 145 -2.74 -9.14 -2.04
N ALA A 146 -3.93 -8.58 -2.24
CA ALA A 146 -4.55 -8.53 -3.57
C ALA A 146 -3.80 -7.63 -4.55
N VAL A 147 -3.29 -6.48 -4.07
CA VAL A 147 -2.45 -5.57 -4.88
C VAL A 147 -1.10 -6.22 -5.19
N SER A 148 -0.50 -6.90 -4.22
CA SER A 148 0.72 -7.69 -4.42
C SER A 148 0.52 -8.76 -5.50
N ASN A 149 -0.55 -9.54 -5.40
CA ASN A 149 -0.88 -10.56 -6.41
C ASN A 149 -1.09 -9.94 -7.80
N GLN A 150 -1.78 -8.80 -7.90
CA GLN A 150 -1.92 -8.07 -9.17
C GLN A 150 -0.55 -7.70 -9.75
N ALA A 151 0.37 -7.18 -8.94
CA ALA A 151 1.71 -6.79 -9.39
C ALA A 151 2.54 -7.98 -9.88
N LEU A 152 2.40 -9.13 -9.22
CA LEU A 152 3.12 -10.37 -9.54
C LEU A 152 2.59 -11.05 -10.81
N THR A 153 1.30 -10.95 -11.09
CA THR A 153 0.64 -11.68 -12.20
C THR A 153 0.44 -10.82 -13.44
N GLN A 154 0.40 -9.50 -13.29
CA GLN A 154 0.14 -8.57 -14.40
C GLN A 154 1.41 -8.36 -15.24
N LYS A 155 1.29 -8.45 -16.57
CA LYS A 155 2.42 -8.23 -17.49
C LYS A 155 3.02 -6.82 -17.37
N SER A 156 2.17 -5.81 -17.23
CA SER A 156 2.61 -4.41 -17.03
C SER A 156 1.53 -3.61 -16.32
N ALA A 157 1.94 -2.57 -15.59
CA ALA A 157 1.05 -1.62 -14.94
C ALA A 157 1.39 -0.17 -15.37
N SER A 158 0.35 0.64 -15.56
CA SER A 158 0.50 2.06 -15.88
C SER A 158 0.54 2.90 -14.60
N PRO A 159 1.44 3.90 -14.49
CA PRO A 159 1.45 4.84 -13.36
C PRO A 159 0.39 5.94 -13.48
N ARG A 160 -0.40 5.96 -14.58
CA ARG A 160 -1.40 7.02 -14.82
C ARG A 160 -2.43 7.03 -13.70
N VAL A 161 -2.57 8.20 -13.05
CA VAL A 161 -3.54 8.40 -11.98
C VAL A 161 -4.96 8.12 -12.47
N THR A 162 -5.69 7.34 -11.71
CA THR A 162 -7.10 7.02 -11.99
C THR A 162 -7.97 8.18 -11.52
N GLN A 163 -8.59 8.86 -12.47
CA GLN A 163 -9.59 9.87 -12.18
C GLN A 163 -10.99 9.28 -12.27
N SER A 164 -11.91 9.77 -11.46
CA SER A 164 -13.29 9.29 -11.43
C SER A 164 -14.25 10.33 -10.86
N GLU A 165 -15.38 10.51 -11.49
CA GLU A 165 -16.52 11.27 -10.96
C GLU A 165 -17.33 10.45 -9.93
N ASN A 166 -17.14 9.13 -9.90
CA ASN A 166 -17.72 8.22 -8.92
C ASN A 166 -16.60 7.35 -8.31
N PRO A 167 -15.82 7.87 -7.34
CA PRO A 167 -14.70 7.16 -6.73
C PRO A 167 -15.11 5.82 -6.11
N ARG A 168 -16.28 5.75 -5.50
CA ARG A 168 -16.79 4.53 -4.86
C ARG A 168 -17.03 3.40 -5.85
N TYR A 169 -17.65 3.68 -6.98
CA TYR A 169 -17.86 2.70 -8.06
C TYR A 169 -16.54 2.26 -8.67
N THR A 170 -15.68 3.21 -8.99
CA THR A 170 -14.37 2.93 -9.61
C THR A 170 -13.50 2.09 -8.71
N PHE A 171 -13.41 2.44 -7.42
CA PHE A 171 -12.63 1.69 -6.44
C PHE A 171 -13.21 0.28 -6.23
N ARG A 172 -14.56 0.14 -6.10
CA ARG A 172 -15.22 -1.16 -6.01
C ARG A 172 -14.90 -2.04 -7.22
N THR A 173 -14.97 -1.50 -8.41
CA THR A 173 -14.66 -2.23 -9.64
C THR A 173 -13.22 -2.72 -9.64
N TRP A 174 -12.28 -1.88 -9.22
CA TRP A 174 -10.89 -2.28 -9.08
C TRP A 174 -10.71 -3.37 -8.01
N LEU A 175 -11.31 -3.25 -6.83
CA LEU A 175 -11.24 -4.28 -5.78
C LEU A 175 -11.71 -5.65 -6.29
N ILE A 176 -12.80 -5.69 -7.05
CA ILE A 176 -13.31 -6.92 -7.67
C ILE A 176 -12.29 -7.49 -8.68
N ARG A 177 -11.72 -6.65 -9.52
CA ARG A 177 -10.73 -7.05 -10.55
C ARG A 177 -9.44 -7.60 -9.95
N ILE A 178 -9.02 -7.12 -8.80
CA ILE A 178 -7.83 -7.65 -8.12
C ILE A 178 -8.11 -8.87 -7.23
N GLY A 179 -9.31 -9.44 -7.32
CA GLY A 179 -9.66 -10.69 -6.65
C GLY A 179 -10.40 -10.53 -5.33
N LEU A 180 -10.67 -9.31 -4.84
CA LEU A 180 -11.51 -9.10 -3.66
C LEU A 180 -13.00 -9.20 -4.04
N ASN A 181 -13.36 -10.28 -4.75
CA ASN A 181 -14.70 -10.63 -5.16
C ASN A 181 -15.31 -11.66 -4.18
N GLY A 182 -16.52 -12.11 -4.43
CA GLY A 182 -17.16 -13.15 -3.61
C GLY A 182 -17.71 -12.66 -2.26
N GLN A 183 -18.40 -13.56 -1.58
CA GLN A 183 -19.07 -13.28 -0.31
C GLN A 183 -18.08 -13.16 0.85
N GLU A 184 -16.99 -13.89 0.80
CA GLU A 184 -15.90 -13.89 1.78
C GLU A 184 -15.22 -12.53 1.92
N PHE A 185 -15.21 -11.72 0.84
CA PHE A 185 -14.66 -10.36 0.82
C PHE A 185 -15.71 -9.25 0.98
N LYS A 186 -16.99 -9.59 1.18
CA LYS A 186 -18.08 -8.59 1.33
C LYS A 186 -17.76 -7.56 2.42
N ASN A 187 -17.33 -8.03 3.59
CA ASN A 187 -16.96 -7.15 4.69
C ASN A 187 -15.68 -6.34 4.41
N CYS A 188 -14.69 -6.91 3.72
CA CYS A 188 -13.51 -6.19 3.29
C CYS A 188 -13.90 -5.01 2.37
N ARG A 189 -14.71 -5.28 1.33
CA ARG A 189 -15.22 -4.23 0.45
C ARG A 189 -16.05 -3.18 1.20
N LYS A 190 -16.90 -3.60 2.15
CA LYS A 190 -17.66 -2.67 2.99
C LYS A 190 -16.75 -1.68 3.70
N HIS A 191 -15.69 -2.16 4.36
CA HIS A 191 -14.74 -1.29 5.07
C HIS A 191 -13.96 -0.39 4.11
N LEU A 192 -13.47 -0.92 2.99
CA LEU A 192 -12.66 -0.17 2.03
C LEU A 192 -13.45 0.86 1.23
N LEU A 193 -14.77 0.74 1.15
CA LEU A 193 -15.64 1.66 0.42
C LEU A 193 -16.39 2.65 1.31
N SER A 194 -16.27 2.52 2.64
CA SER A 194 -17.11 3.27 3.59
C SER A 194 -16.94 4.77 3.51
N HIS A 195 -15.77 5.25 3.11
CA HIS A 195 -15.41 6.67 3.10
C HIS A 195 -15.35 7.29 1.70
N LEU A 196 -15.69 6.52 0.68
CA LEU A 196 -15.72 7.04 -0.68
C LEU A 196 -17.12 7.54 -1.04
N GLU A 197 -17.17 8.69 -1.70
CA GLU A 197 -18.38 9.27 -2.23
C GLU A 197 -18.85 8.56 -3.51
N GLY A 198 -20.15 8.67 -3.78
CA GLY A 198 -20.80 8.09 -4.93
C GLY A 198 -21.64 6.85 -4.60
N ASN A 199 -22.19 6.24 -5.63
CA ASN A 199 -22.99 5.02 -5.54
C ASN A 199 -22.19 3.79 -5.99
N ILE A 200 -22.73 2.60 -5.82
CA ILE A 200 -22.11 1.32 -6.19
C ILE A 200 -22.83 0.61 -7.36
N ALA A 201 -23.82 1.28 -7.89
CA ALA A 201 -24.59 0.82 -9.05
C ALA A 201 -24.19 1.64 -10.29
#